data_58231ae6093f0ef090ddf940a7997a5b
#
_entry.id   58231ae6093f0ef090ddf940a7997a5b
#
_cell.length_a   1.000
_cell.length_b   1.000
_cell.length_c   1.000
_cell.angle_alpha   90.00
_cell.angle_beta   90.00
_cell.angle_gamma   90.00
#
_symmetry.space_group_name_H-M   'P 1'
#
loop_
_entity.id
_entity.type
_entity.pdbx_description
1 polymer ?
#
loop_
_entity_poly.entity_id
_entity_poly.type
_entity_poly.pdbx_seq_one_letter_code
_entity_poly.pdbx_strand_id
1 'polypeptide(L)'
;MPYLKKQSEGVWRTFLATTTVAACVLSAIPAHAQTPKDTTTGSRLAKPIDDYEMKRREQEKFIADLARCAYAWAPASVEKFLENSDEFAVDNAATGVKPKNLWPAYHIQVCGERALDGREADTVYAGIGERELRAMMLEPSYLKHHSAPPAWLNAWPGTPKRKYVSTGEVLPYARLSGEFADCVVAGAPRLADKLLRTPKYSPEEGKAIRALVPYIGPCIVAGQKAELTPVGVRKIVADGMWTASRAFARGELVAPAAAGGK
;
A
#
# COMPACT_ATOMS: atom_id res chain seq x y z
N MET A 1 14.02 -34.92 29.05
CA MET A 1 13.73 -36.06 28.16
C MET A 1 13.98 -35.61 26.73
N PRO A 2 14.85 -36.28 25.99
CA PRO A 2 15.27 -35.89 24.65
C PRO A 2 14.55 -36.74 23.60
N TYR A 3 14.19 -36.16 22.47
CA TYR A 3 13.88 -36.86 21.21
C TYR A 3 14.48 -36.10 20.03
N LEU A 4 15.60 -36.54 19.53
CA LEU A 4 15.92 -37.29 18.31
C LEU A 4 15.50 -36.56 17.02
N LYS A 5 16.42 -35.91 16.40
CA LYS A 5 17.38 -36.27 15.32
C LYS A 5 16.84 -37.34 14.35
N LYS A 6 16.47 -36.92 13.14
CA LYS A 6 16.60 -37.76 11.95
C LYS A 6 16.97 -36.96 10.73
N GLN A 7 18.18 -37.23 10.28
CA GLN A 7 18.71 -36.88 8.98
C GLN A 7 17.97 -37.63 7.89
N SER A 8 17.81 -37.05 6.73
CA SER A 8 17.75 -37.81 5.48
C SER A 8 18.56 -37.10 4.42
N GLU A 9 19.72 -37.67 4.17
CA GLU A 9 20.54 -37.41 3.00
C GLU A 9 19.93 -38.07 1.74
N GLY A 10 20.35 -37.57 0.61
CA GLY A 10 20.31 -38.28 -0.66
C GLY A 10 19.23 -37.76 -1.60
N VAL A 11 19.52 -37.25 -2.74
CA VAL A 11 20.07 -37.92 -3.93
C VAL A 11 20.28 -36.84 -5.01
N TRP A 12 21.52 -36.66 -5.34
CA TRP A 12 21.92 -35.98 -6.57
C TRP A 12 21.63 -36.90 -7.77
N ARG A 13 20.77 -36.50 -8.68
CA ARG A 13 20.64 -37.11 -9.99
C ARG A 13 21.06 -36.13 -11.07
N THR A 14 22.24 -36.41 -11.58
CA THR A 14 22.82 -35.95 -12.84
C THR A 14 21.86 -36.30 -13.99
N PHE A 15 21.39 -35.31 -14.73
CA PHE A 15 20.77 -35.51 -16.02
C PHE A 15 21.70 -35.05 -17.14
N LEU A 16 22.14 -36.02 -17.91
CA LEU A 16 22.93 -35.88 -19.13
C LEU A 16 22.13 -35.17 -20.22
N ALA A 17 22.78 -34.22 -20.85
CA ALA A 17 22.29 -33.51 -22.03
C ALA A 17 22.33 -34.44 -23.25
N THR A 18 21.20 -34.61 -23.92
CA THR A 18 21.12 -35.11 -25.30
C THR A 18 20.69 -33.96 -26.19
N THR A 19 21.64 -33.48 -26.95
CA THR A 19 21.45 -32.56 -28.09
C THR A 19 20.80 -33.28 -29.24
N THR A 20 19.56 -32.92 -29.54
CA THR A 20 18.89 -33.32 -30.81
C THR A 20 18.82 -32.07 -31.70
N VAL A 21 19.57 -32.11 -32.77
CA VAL A 21 19.50 -31.16 -33.90
C VAL A 21 18.23 -31.46 -34.69
N ALA A 22 17.25 -30.55 -34.64
CA ALA A 22 16.07 -30.60 -35.52
C ALA A 22 16.18 -29.52 -36.59
N ALA A 23 16.20 -29.96 -37.82
CA ALA A 23 16.26 -29.14 -39.02
C ALA A 23 15.00 -28.25 -39.14
N CYS A 24 15.19 -26.92 -39.23
CA CYS A 24 14.13 -25.98 -39.55
C CYS A 24 13.74 -26.03 -41.02
N VAL A 25 12.56 -26.54 -41.29
CA VAL A 25 11.88 -26.36 -42.58
C VAL A 25 11.21 -24.96 -42.54
N LEU A 26 11.72 -24.03 -43.32
CA LEU A 26 11.13 -22.71 -43.53
C LEU A 26 9.85 -22.86 -44.39
N SER A 27 8.70 -22.89 -43.74
CA SER A 27 7.41 -22.71 -44.39
C SER A 27 7.08 -21.23 -44.40
N ALA A 28 7.14 -20.60 -45.57
CA ALA A 28 6.68 -19.23 -45.77
C ALA A 28 5.17 -19.15 -45.56
N ILE A 29 4.76 -18.58 -44.46
CA ILE A 29 3.36 -18.22 -44.19
C ILE A 29 3.12 -16.86 -44.82
N PRO A 30 2.11 -16.67 -45.70
CA PRO A 30 1.77 -15.38 -46.24
C PRO A 30 1.31 -14.44 -45.11
N ALA A 31 1.99 -13.34 -44.96
CA ALA A 31 1.57 -12.27 -44.06
C ALA A 31 0.22 -11.70 -44.52
N HIS A 32 -0.86 -12.13 -43.92
CA HIS A 32 -2.13 -11.42 -44.00
C HIS A 32 -1.96 -10.13 -43.19
N ALA A 33 -1.84 -9.03 -43.91
CA ALA A 33 -1.96 -7.69 -43.35
C ALA A 33 -3.35 -7.56 -42.71
N GLN A 34 -3.43 -7.79 -41.40
CA GLN A 34 -4.62 -7.43 -40.62
C GLN A 34 -4.64 -5.89 -40.55
N THR A 35 -5.57 -5.31 -41.30
CA THR A 35 -5.98 -3.90 -41.10
C THR A 35 -6.21 -3.66 -39.61
N PRO A 36 -5.61 -2.60 -39.00
CA PRO A 36 -5.91 -2.25 -37.62
C PRO A 36 -7.41 -1.98 -37.54
N LYS A 37 -8.15 -2.89 -36.88
CA LYS A 37 -9.52 -2.56 -36.46
C LYS A 37 -9.41 -1.34 -35.54
N ASP A 38 -10.11 -0.29 -35.95
CA ASP A 38 -10.30 0.93 -35.18
C ASP A 38 -10.48 0.62 -33.69
N THR A 39 -9.44 0.86 -32.92
CA THR A 39 -9.53 0.88 -31.47
C THR A 39 -10.21 2.18 -31.09
N THR A 40 -11.51 2.14 -30.99
CA THR A 40 -12.34 3.22 -30.43
C THR A 40 -11.90 3.45 -28.99
N THR A 41 -10.97 4.36 -28.81
CA THR A 41 -10.34 4.72 -27.51
C THR A 41 -11.33 5.40 -26.55
N GLY A 42 -12.60 5.55 -26.94
CA GLY A 42 -13.64 6.24 -26.16
C GLY A 42 -14.56 5.37 -25.32
N SER A 43 -14.63 4.05 -25.58
CA SER A 43 -15.72 3.22 -25.06
C SER A 43 -15.43 2.47 -23.75
N ARG A 44 -14.21 2.53 -23.21
CA ARG A 44 -13.84 1.79 -21.99
C ARG A 44 -14.23 2.46 -20.68
N LEU A 45 -14.73 3.69 -20.72
CA LEU A 45 -15.16 4.43 -19.52
C LEU A 45 -16.61 4.15 -19.09
N ALA A 46 -17.35 3.40 -19.87
CA ALA A 46 -18.78 3.13 -19.61
C ALA A 46 -19.09 1.62 -19.50
N LYS A 47 -18.13 0.78 -19.08
CA LYS A 47 -18.55 -0.57 -18.66
C LYS A 47 -19.38 -0.45 -17.40
N PRO A 48 -20.55 -1.12 -17.34
CA PRO A 48 -21.27 -1.27 -16.08
C PRO A 48 -20.30 -1.81 -15.03
N ILE A 49 -20.28 -1.22 -13.86
CA ILE A 49 -19.52 -1.74 -12.73
C ILE A 49 -20.11 -3.11 -12.44
N ASP A 50 -19.30 -4.18 -12.52
CA ASP A 50 -19.77 -5.51 -12.19
C ASP A 50 -20.07 -5.63 -10.68
N ASP A 51 -20.87 -6.63 -10.29
CA ASP A 51 -21.26 -6.86 -8.90
C ASP A 51 -20.04 -7.00 -7.97
N TYR A 52 -18.95 -7.58 -8.47
CA TYR A 52 -17.71 -7.72 -7.72
C TYR A 52 -17.06 -6.36 -7.43
N GLU A 53 -17.01 -5.47 -8.42
CA GLU A 53 -16.51 -4.10 -8.23
C GLU A 53 -17.39 -3.29 -7.30
N MET A 54 -18.72 -3.44 -7.37
CA MET A 54 -19.64 -2.78 -6.43
C MET A 54 -19.40 -3.27 -5.00
N LYS A 55 -19.34 -4.58 -4.78
CA LYS A 55 -19.03 -5.17 -3.45
C LYS A 55 -17.69 -4.69 -2.91
N ARG A 56 -16.65 -4.64 -3.74
CA ARG A 56 -15.34 -4.13 -3.34
C ARG A 56 -15.39 -2.65 -2.94
N ARG A 57 -16.11 -1.82 -3.66
CA ARG A 57 -16.26 -0.39 -3.32
C ARG A 57 -17.01 -0.19 -2.00
N GLU A 58 -18.08 -0.94 -1.78
CA GLU A 58 -18.80 -0.87 -0.51
C GLU A 58 -17.94 -1.36 0.67
N GLN A 59 -17.16 -2.41 0.48
CA GLN A 59 -16.20 -2.88 1.46
C GLN A 59 -15.15 -1.80 1.82
N GLU A 60 -14.58 -1.12 0.84
CA GLU A 60 -13.60 -0.06 1.07
C GLU A 60 -14.20 1.19 1.72
N LYS A 61 -15.46 1.52 1.40
CA LYS A 61 -16.21 2.59 2.11
C LYS A 61 -16.45 2.21 3.57
N PHE A 62 -16.87 0.97 3.80
CA PHE A 62 -17.03 0.43 5.15
C PHE A 62 -15.72 0.54 5.94
N ILE A 63 -14.59 0.08 5.38
CA ILE A 63 -13.27 0.19 6.00
C ILE A 63 -12.91 1.64 6.30
N ALA A 64 -13.22 2.58 5.41
CA ALA A 64 -12.95 4.00 5.62
C ALA A 64 -13.80 4.60 6.76
N ASP A 65 -15.06 4.23 6.85
CA ASP A 65 -15.97 4.68 7.90
C ASP A 65 -15.56 4.10 9.26
N LEU A 66 -15.25 2.80 9.29
CA LEU A 66 -14.72 2.10 10.45
C LEU A 66 -13.43 2.75 10.95
N ALA A 67 -12.48 3.03 10.05
CA ALA A 67 -11.21 3.66 10.40
C ALA A 67 -11.39 5.05 11.01
N ARG A 68 -12.25 5.89 10.44
CA ARG A 68 -12.56 7.21 10.99
C ARG A 68 -13.18 7.12 12.37
N CYS A 69 -14.12 6.19 12.57
CA CYS A 69 -14.75 5.94 13.85
C CYS A 69 -13.71 5.47 14.89
N ALA A 70 -12.92 4.45 14.57
CA ALA A 70 -11.93 3.88 15.47
C ALA A 70 -10.86 4.91 15.86
N TYR A 71 -10.40 5.72 14.90
CA TYR A 71 -9.48 6.83 15.19
C TYR A 71 -10.12 7.88 16.12
N ALA A 72 -11.37 8.24 15.88
CA ALA A 72 -12.08 9.22 16.72
C ALA A 72 -12.25 8.75 18.18
N TRP A 73 -12.43 7.45 18.39
CA TRP A 73 -12.59 6.87 19.71
C TRP A 73 -11.27 6.74 20.48
N ALA A 74 -10.19 6.38 19.82
CA ALA A 74 -8.92 6.04 20.46
C ALA A 74 -7.70 6.68 19.78
N PRO A 75 -7.67 8.02 19.57
CA PRO A 75 -6.62 8.66 18.76
C PRO A 75 -5.21 8.38 19.31
N ALA A 76 -5.01 8.52 20.63
CA ALA A 76 -3.70 8.28 21.24
C ALA A 76 -3.23 6.84 21.11
N SER A 77 -4.16 5.86 21.23
CA SER A 77 -3.83 4.44 21.05
C SER A 77 -3.49 4.13 19.58
N VAL A 78 -4.22 4.73 18.64
CA VAL A 78 -3.95 4.56 17.20
C VAL A 78 -2.59 5.17 16.83
N GLU A 79 -2.29 6.38 17.30
CA GLU A 79 -0.98 6.99 17.04
C GLU A 79 0.16 6.13 17.62
N LYS A 80 0.02 5.65 18.84
CA LYS A 80 0.99 4.75 19.46
C LYS A 80 1.17 3.45 18.67
N PHE A 81 0.08 2.90 18.15
CA PHE A 81 0.10 1.73 17.29
C PHE A 81 0.85 2.01 15.98
N LEU A 82 0.54 3.10 15.30
CA LEU A 82 1.18 3.48 14.04
C LEU A 82 2.69 3.75 14.23
N GLU A 83 3.08 4.39 15.32
CA GLU A 83 4.50 4.65 15.64
C GLU A 83 5.30 3.37 15.99
N ASN A 84 4.64 2.32 16.42
CA ASN A 84 5.25 1.04 16.79
C ASN A 84 4.82 -0.11 15.87
N SER A 85 4.58 0.19 14.61
CA SER A 85 4.29 -0.78 13.56
C SER A 85 4.91 -0.36 12.22
N ASP A 86 5.19 -1.33 11.37
CA ASP A 86 5.43 -1.13 9.95
C ASP A 86 4.43 -1.98 9.13
N GLU A 87 4.59 -2.05 7.82
CA GLU A 87 3.62 -2.77 6.98
C GLU A 87 3.49 -4.26 7.33
N PHE A 88 4.51 -4.86 7.92
CA PHE A 88 4.59 -6.31 8.12
C PHE A 88 4.59 -6.74 9.58
N ALA A 89 4.85 -5.84 10.52
CA ALA A 89 4.97 -6.17 11.93
C ALA A 89 4.47 -5.07 12.87
N VAL A 90 4.11 -5.48 14.09
CA VAL A 90 3.71 -4.62 15.20
C VAL A 90 4.53 -4.98 16.43
N ASP A 91 5.11 -3.99 17.08
CA ASP A 91 5.70 -4.15 18.41
C ASP A 91 4.59 -4.14 19.46
N ASN A 92 4.04 -5.31 19.72
CA ASN A 92 2.95 -5.47 20.69
C ASN A 92 3.34 -5.10 22.12
N ALA A 93 4.62 -5.21 22.47
CA ALA A 93 5.11 -4.78 23.78
C ALA A 93 5.07 -3.24 23.88
N ALA A 94 5.54 -2.54 22.86
CA ALA A 94 5.52 -1.09 22.81
C ALA A 94 4.09 -0.53 22.72
N THR A 95 3.19 -1.14 21.94
CA THR A 95 1.78 -0.71 21.87
C THR A 95 1.03 -0.99 23.18
N GLY A 96 1.40 -2.03 23.91
CA GLY A 96 0.68 -2.52 25.08
C GLY A 96 -0.59 -3.30 24.73
N VAL A 97 -0.82 -3.62 23.46
CA VAL A 97 -2.00 -4.34 22.98
C VAL A 97 -1.58 -5.71 22.48
N LYS A 98 -2.17 -6.76 23.06
CA LYS A 98 -1.96 -8.13 22.54
C LYS A 98 -2.79 -8.37 21.28
N PRO A 99 -2.34 -9.20 20.31
CA PRO A 99 -3.07 -9.46 19.07
C PRO A 99 -4.53 -9.86 19.28
N LYS A 100 -4.81 -10.70 20.29
CA LYS A 100 -6.18 -11.12 20.63
C LYS A 100 -7.09 -9.99 21.15
N ASN A 101 -6.52 -8.87 21.58
CA ASN A 101 -7.24 -7.72 22.11
C ASN A 101 -7.28 -6.54 21.13
N LEU A 102 -6.86 -6.76 19.88
CA LEU A 102 -6.80 -5.73 18.86
C LEU A 102 -8.17 -5.04 18.65
N TRP A 103 -9.21 -5.84 18.48
CA TRP A 103 -10.54 -5.32 18.20
C TRP A 103 -11.13 -4.48 19.35
N PRO A 104 -11.12 -4.92 20.60
CA PRO A 104 -11.60 -4.08 21.70
C PRO A 104 -10.71 -2.86 21.94
N ALA A 105 -9.39 -2.96 21.81
CA ALA A 105 -8.47 -1.87 22.07
C ALA A 105 -8.67 -0.67 21.11
N TYR A 106 -9.11 -0.92 19.88
CA TYR A 106 -9.36 0.10 18.86
C TYR A 106 -10.85 0.26 18.53
N HIS A 107 -11.75 -0.25 19.35
CA HIS A 107 -13.21 -0.15 19.19
C HIS A 107 -13.72 -0.68 17.83
N ILE A 108 -13.03 -1.66 17.24
CA ILE A 108 -13.32 -2.16 15.89
C ILE A 108 -14.73 -2.71 15.78
N GLN A 109 -15.22 -3.43 16.80
CA GLN A 109 -16.56 -3.99 16.80
C GLN A 109 -17.63 -2.89 16.78
N VAL A 110 -17.58 -1.95 17.72
CA VAL A 110 -18.56 -0.84 17.82
C VAL A 110 -18.55 0.04 16.57
N CYS A 111 -17.35 0.31 16.06
CA CYS A 111 -17.20 1.10 14.84
C CYS A 111 -17.63 0.32 13.59
N GLY A 112 -17.49 -1.01 13.59
CA GLY A 112 -18.00 -1.88 12.53
C GLY A 112 -19.52 -1.86 12.48
N GLU A 113 -20.19 -2.00 13.62
CA GLU A 113 -21.64 -1.92 13.73
C GLU A 113 -22.17 -0.56 13.20
N ARG A 114 -21.52 0.55 13.57
CA ARG A 114 -21.88 1.88 13.06
C ARG A 114 -21.62 2.03 11.55
N ALA A 115 -20.51 1.47 11.07
CA ALA A 115 -20.17 1.53 9.64
C ALA A 115 -21.09 0.66 8.78
N LEU A 116 -21.75 -0.35 9.37
CA LEU A 116 -22.75 -1.19 8.71
C LEU A 116 -24.15 -0.54 8.67
N ASP A 117 -24.36 0.54 9.40
CA ASP A 117 -25.68 1.20 9.43
C ASP A 117 -26.18 1.55 8.02
N GLY A 118 -27.33 0.97 7.64
CA GLY A 118 -27.90 1.10 6.31
C GLY A 118 -27.24 0.28 5.20
N ARG A 119 -26.32 -0.64 5.52
CA ARG A 119 -25.67 -1.57 4.56
C ARG A 119 -26.07 -3.02 4.86
N GLU A 120 -26.15 -3.82 3.80
CA GLU A 120 -26.30 -5.26 3.94
C GLU A 120 -25.01 -5.88 4.47
N ALA A 121 -25.07 -6.50 5.65
CA ALA A 121 -23.90 -7.06 6.34
C ALA A 121 -23.21 -8.16 5.55
N ASP A 122 -23.93 -8.92 4.75
CA ASP A 122 -23.42 -10.00 3.90
C ASP A 122 -22.64 -9.50 2.67
N THR A 123 -22.77 -8.21 2.31
CA THR A 123 -21.97 -7.61 1.26
C THR A 123 -20.61 -7.08 1.74
N VAL A 124 -20.40 -7.05 3.07
CA VAL A 124 -19.21 -6.45 3.69
C VAL A 124 -18.50 -7.47 4.56
N TYR A 125 -17.53 -8.17 3.99
CA TYR A 125 -16.60 -8.98 4.77
C TYR A 125 -15.24 -8.30 4.81
N ALA A 126 -14.72 -8.03 6.01
CA ALA A 126 -13.38 -7.51 6.21
C ALA A 126 -12.63 -8.36 7.24
N GLY A 127 -11.61 -9.07 6.79
CA GLY A 127 -10.60 -9.63 7.67
C GLY A 127 -9.68 -8.50 8.14
N ILE A 128 -9.80 -8.09 9.41
CA ILE A 128 -8.96 -7.01 9.96
C ILE A 128 -7.95 -7.61 10.92
N GLY A 129 -6.74 -7.82 10.43
CA GLY A 129 -5.55 -8.11 11.22
C GLY A 129 -4.75 -6.84 11.52
N GLU A 130 -3.56 -7.01 12.08
CA GLU A 130 -2.67 -5.89 12.43
C GLU A 130 -2.26 -5.06 11.21
N ARG A 131 -1.99 -5.72 10.11
CA ARG A 131 -1.58 -5.09 8.85
C ARG A 131 -2.70 -4.26 8.23
N GLU A 132 -3.90 -4.81 8.16
CA GLU A 132 -5.09 -4.12 7.66
C GLU A 132 -5.45 -2.95 8.57
N LEU A 133 -5.38 -3.14 9.88
CA LEU A 133 -5.59 -2.08 10.87
C LEU A 133 -4.62 -0.92 10.63
N ARG A 134 -3.33 -1.20 10.49
CA ARG A 134 -2.34 -0.16 10.19
C ARG A 134 -2.70 0.59 8.92
N ALA A 135 -2.90 -0.13 7.83
CA ALA A 135 -3.17 0.48 6.52
C ALA A 135 -4.41 1.38 6.51
N MET A 136 -5.47 1.00 7.25
CA MET A 136 -6.70 1.81 7.30
C MET A 136 -6.60 3.02 8.22
N MET A 137 -5.70 3.01 9.24
CA MET A 137 -5.56 4.11 10.21
C MET A 137 -4.64 5.24 9.76
N LEU A 138 -3.74 5.00 8.81
CA LEU A 138 -2.77 6.00 8.34
C LEU A 138 -3.40 7.26 7.77
N GLU A 139 -4.38 7.12 6.88
CA GLU A 139 -5.05 8.24 6.22
C GLU A 139 -5.85 9.10 7.21
N PRO A 140 -6.77 8.56 8.05
CA PRO A 140 -7.50 9.36 9.02
C PRO A 140 -6.59 10.02 10.05
N SER A 141 -5.51 9.37 10.47
CA SER A 141 -4.49 9.98 11.34
C SER A 141 -3.83 11.18 10.66
N TYR A 142 -3.33 11.02 9.43
CA TYR A 142 -2.73 12.13 8.68
C TYR A 142 -3.71 13.31 8.52
N LEU A 143 -4.92 13.06 8.06
CA LEU A 143 -5.93 14.09 7.81
C LEU A 143 -6.40 14.79 9.09
N LYS A 144 -6.38 14.10 10.23
CA LYS A 144 -6.71 14.70 11.52
C LYS A 144 -5.63 15.67 12.00
N HIS A 145 -4.36 15.33 11.79
CA HIS A 145 -3.24 16.22 12.11
C HIS A 145 -3.16 17.42 11.15
N HIS A 146 -3.69 17.27 9.93
CA HIS A 146 -3.64 18.29 8.88
C HIS A 146 -5.03 18.53 8.29
N SER A 147 -5.85 19.34 8.94
CA SER A 147 -7.17 19.76 8.43
C SER A 147 -7.07 20.56 7.12
N ALA A 148 -5.94 21.23 6.89
CA ALA A 148 -5.57 21.89 5.64
C ALA A 148 -4.19 21.38 5.17
N PRO A 149 -3.82 21.57 3.88
CA PRO A 149 -2.49 21.23 3.39
C PRO A 149 -1.40 21.91 4.21
N PRO A 150 -0.48 21.17 4.84
CA PRO A 150 0.56 21.77 5.69
C PRO A 150 1.59 22.55 4.86
N ALA A 151 2.13 23.61 5.46
CA ALA A 151 3.05 24.54 4.78
C ALA A 151 4.34 23.85 4.28
N TRP A 152 4.81 22.80 4.97
CA TRP A 152 6.01 22.06 4.58
C TRP A 152 5.89 21.33 3.24
N LEU A 153 4.68 21.13 2.69
CA LEU A 153 4.49 20.61 1.33
C LEU A 153 5.03 21.54 0.23
N ASN A 154 5.27 22.82 0.54
CA ASN A 154 5.77 23.78 -0.42
C ASN A 154 7.29 23.72 -0.63
N ALA A 155 7.99 23.24 0.40
CA ALA A 155 9.43 23.01 0.38
C ALA A 155 9.66 21.70 1.12
N TRP A 156 9.75 20.58 0.36
CA TRP A 156 9.92 19.26 0.94
C TRP A 156 11.17 19.24 1.84
N PRO A 157 11.02 19.01 3.16
CA PRO A 157 12.09 19.26 4.10
C PRO A 157 13.15 18.16 4.17
N GLY A 158 12.97 17.07 3.43
CA GLY A 158 13.88 15.93 3.41
C GLY A 158 13.20 14.57 3.56
N THR A 159 13.99 13.51 3.54
CA THR A 159 13.49 12.14 3.69
C THR A 159 13.28 11.81 5.17
N PRO A 160 12.13 11.21 5.54
CA PRO A 160 11.91 10.81 6.93
C PRO A 160 12.83 9.66 7.33
N LYS A 161 13.37 9.73 8.55
CA LYS A 161 14.09 8.59 9.14
C LYS A 161 13.05 7.60 9.67
N ARG A 162 12.78 6.53 8.91
CA ARG A 162 11.83 5.48 9.32
C ARG A 162 12.39 4.61 10.44
N LYS A 163 11.53 4.29 11.38
CA LYS A 163 11.71 3.19 12.33
C LYS A 163 11.00 1.96 11.76
N TYR A 164 11.70 0.83 11.70
CA TYR A 164 11.12 -0.45 11.36
C TYR A 164 11.07 -1.33 12.61
N VAL A 165 9.96 -2.03 12.78
CA VAL A 165 9.78 -3.02 13.85
C VAL A 165 9.94 -4.45 13.35
N SER A 166 9.79 -4.65 12.05
CA SER A 166 10.11 -5.90 11.36
C SER A 166 11.56 -6.29 11.57
N THR A 167 11.82 -7.59 11.72
CA THR A 167 13.15 -8.17 11.91
C THR A 167 13.37 -9.37 10.98
N GLY A 168 14.61 -9.89 10.92
CA GLY A 168 14.94 -11.08 10.14
C GLY A 168 14.61 -10.94 8.66
N GLU A 169 14.03 -11.99 8.07
CA GLU A 169 13.73 -12.08 6.63
C GLU A 169 12.66 -11.09 6.15
N VAL A 170 11.85 -10.57 7.05
CA VAL A 170 10.76 -9.64 6.71
C VAL A 170 11.24 -8.18 6.62
N LEU A 171 12.33 -7.84 7.33
CA LEU A 171 12.87 -6.47 7.38
C LEU A 171 13.20 -5.89 5.99
N PRO A 172 13.81 -6.62 5.04
CA PRO A 172 14.06 -6.08 3.70
C PRO A 172 12.78 -5.67 2.97
N TYR A 173 11.70 -6.41 3.12
CA TYR A 173 10.40 -6.07 2.52
C TYR A 173 9.79 -4.84 3.17
N ALA A 174 9.86 -4.73 4.49
CA ALA A 174 9.39 -3.54 5.20
C ALA A 174 10.15 -2.28 4.79
N ARG A 175 11.48 -2.38 4.62
CA ARG A 175 12.30 -1.28 4.11
C ARG A 175 11.91 -0.89 2.69
N LEU A 176 11.82 -1.87 1.79
CA LEU A 176 11.46 -1.62 0.40
C LEU A 176 10.12 -0.92 0.28
N SER A 177 9.09 -1.37 1.00
CA SER A 177 7.77 -0.75 1.01
C SER A 177 7.80 0.66 1.57
N GLY A 178 8.50 0.87 2.70
CA GLY A 178 8.62 2.19 3.31
C GLY A 178 9.41 3.17 2.45
N GLU A 179 10.55 2.77 1.89
CA GLU A 179 11.36 3.58 1.00
C GLU A 179 10.62 3.95 -0.29
N PHE A 180 9.82 3.01 -0.82
CA PHE A 180 8.96 3.28 -1.96
C PHE A 180 7.89 4.35 -1.64
N ALA A 181 7.22 4.23 -0.49
CA ALA A 181 6.24 5.22 -0.06
C ALA A 181 6.87 6.61 0.13
N ASP A 182 8.05 6.68 0.75
CA ASP A 182 8.78 7.94 0.95
C ASP A 182 9.22 8.56 -0.38
N CYS A 183 9.72 7.75 -1.32
CA CYS A 183 10.12 8.20 -2.65
C CYS A 183 8.94 8.82 -3.41
N VAL A 184 7.79 8.15 -3.45
CA VAL A 184 6.59 8.64 -4.14
C VAL A 184 6.13 9.98 -3.56
N VAL A 185 6.10 10.08 -2.23
CA VAL A 185 5.66 11.30 -1.55
C VAL A 185 6.67 12.43 -1.72
N ALA A 186 7.97 12.16 -1.62
CA ALA A 186 9.02 13.13 -1.85
C ALA A 186 9.01 13.70 -3.28
N GLY A 187 8.68 12.84 -4.27
CA GLY A 187 8.57 13.24 -5.66
C GLY A 187 7.43 14.21 -5.95
N ALA A 188 6.31 14.09 -5.22
CA ALA A 188 5.12 14.90 -5.49
C ALA A 188 4.25 15.15 -4.22
N PRO A 189 4.77 15.80 -3.16
CA PRO A 189 4.11 15.89 -1.87
C PRO A 189 2.75 16.58 -1.91
N ARG A 190 2.58 17.62 -2.75
CA ARG A 190 1.28 18.29 -2.92
C ARG A 190 0.24 17.42 -3.62
N LEU A 191 0.66 16.60 -4.59
CA LEU A 191 -0.26 15.67 -5.27
C LEU A 191 -0.64 14.52 -4.32
N ALA A 192 0.29 14.06 -3.50
CA ALA A 192 0.07 13.07 -2.46
C ALA A 192 -0.98 13.55 -1.44
N ASP A 193 -0.81 14.76 -0.88
CA ASP A 193 -1.80 15.39 0.01
C ASP A 193 -3.16 15.55 -0.67
N LYS A 194 -3.17 16.05 -1.92
CA LYS A 194 -4.40 16.19 -2.71
C LYS A 194 -5.13 14.86 -2.88
N LEU A 195 -4.42 13.77 -3.17
CA LEU A 195 -5.04 12.44 -3.28
C LEU A 195 -5.75 12.05 -2.00
N LEU A 196 -5.12 12.20 -0.83
CA LEU A 196 -5.72 11.81 0.45
C LEU A 196 -6.96 12.67 0.80
N ARG A 197 -7.03 13.90 0.31
CA ARG A 197 -8.20 14.79 0.51
C ARG A 197 -9.32 14.59 -0.49
N THR A 198 -9.10 13.81 -1.56
CA THR A 198 -10.18 13.52 -2.51
C THR A 198 -11.10 12.42 -1.97
N PRO A 199 -12.41 12.49 -2.23
CA PRO A 199 -13.31 11.39 -1.91
C PRO A 199 -12.89 10.12 -2.62
N LYS A 200 -12.89 8.99 -1.90
CA LYS A 200 -12.61 7.67 -2.49
C LYS A 200 -13.62 7.35 -3.59
N TYR A 201 -13.15 6.68 -4.64
CA TYR A 201 -13.96 6.26 -5.79
C TYR A 201 -14.58 7.41 -6.61
N SER A 202 -14.14 8.64 -6.38
CA SER A 202 -14.56 9.78 -7.19
C SER A 202 -13.75 9.90 -8.49
N PRO A 203 -14.29 10.58 -9.51
CA PRO A 203 -13.50 10.92 -10.70
C PRO A 203 -12.24 11.74 -10.38
N GLU A 204 -12.30 12.54 -9.30
CA GLU A 204 -11.19 13.37 -8.80
C GLU A 204 -10.07 12.50 -8.25
N GLU A 205 -10.37 11.41 -7.54
CA GLU A 205 -9.37 10.43 -7.11
C GLU A 205 -8.62 9.84 -8.30
N GLY A 206 -9.37 9.41 -9.33
CA GLY A 206 -8.76 8.89 -10.55
C GLY A 206 -7.84 9.91 -11.25
N LYS A 207 -8.20 11.19 -11.24
CA LYS A 207 -7.35 12.28 -11.76
C LYS A 207 -6.11 12.47 -10.89
N ALA A 208 -6.26 12.46 -9.57
CA ALA A 208 -5.15 12.62 -8.64
C ALA A 208 -4.14 11.45 -8.73
N ILE A 209 -4.63 10.22 -8.85
CA ILE A 209 -3.78 9.03 -9.06
C ILE A 209 -3.01 9.14 -10.37
N ARG A 210 -3.68 9.48 -11.49
CA ARG A 210 -3.00 9.66 -12.77
C ARG A 210 -1.92 10.74 -12.73
N ALA A 211 -2.14 11.81 -11.98
CA ALA A 211 -1.14 12.87 -11.80
C ALA A 211 0.09 12.38 -11.00
N LEU A 212 -0.04 11.35 -10.16
CA LEU A 212 1.06 10.75 -9.41
C LEU A 212 1.87 9.73 -10.21
N VAL A 213 1.30 9.12 -11.26
CA VAL A 213 1.96 8.06 -12.04
C VAL A 213 3.39 8.42 -12.48
N PRO A 214 3.70 9.64 -13.00
CA PRO A 214 5.06 10.00 -13.39
C PRO A 214 6.09 9.96 -12.25
N TYR A 215 5.63 10.09 -11.00
CA TYR A 215 6.48 10.11 -9.80
C TYR A 215 6.61 8.72 -9.15
N ILE A 216 5.74 7.78 -9.52
CA ILE A 216 5.77 6.41 -9.02
C ILE A 216 6.84 5.59 -9.77
N GLY A 217 6.89 5.73 -11.09
CA GLY A 217 7.82 4.96 -11.94
C GLY A 217 9.30 5.03 -11.49
N PRO A 218 9.85 6.22 -11.24
CA PRO A 218 11.23 6.36 -10.76
C PRO A 218 11.51 5.71 -9.40
N CYS A 219 10.48 5.45 -8.60
CA CYS A 219 10.61 4.84 -7.27
C CYS A 219 10.61 3.30 -7.30
N ILE A 220 10.28 2.69 -8.44
CA ILE A 220 10.29 1.23 -8.60
C ILE A 220 11.73 0.78 -8.83
N VAL A 221 12.21 -0.13 -7.99
CA VAL A 221 13.56 -0.69 -8.14
C VAL A 221 13.66 -1.47 -9.45
N ALA A 222 14.75 -1.27 -10.17
CA ALA A 222 14.98 -1.91 -11.47
C ALA A 222 14.81 -3.44 -11.38
N GLY A 223 14.07 -4.00 -12.33
CA GLY A 223 13.74 -5.43 -12.38
C GLY A 223 12.55 -5.87 -11.53
N GLN A 224 11.97 -4.99 -10.72
CA GLN A 224 10.74 -5.28 -9.99
C GLN A 224 9.50 -4.91 -10.83
N LYS A 225 8.46 -5.72 -10.71
CA LYS A 225 7.14 -5.43 -11.25
C LYS A 225 6.22 -5.04 -10.09
N ALA A 226 5.63 -3.86 -10.18
CA ALA A 226 4.61 -3.43 -9.22
C ALA A 226 3.25 -3.34 -9.93
N GLU A 227 2.29 -4.11 -9.46
CA GLU A 227 0.90 -3.95 -9.86
C GLU A 227 0.24 -2.96 -8.91
N LEU A 228 -0.08 -1.77 -9.41
CA LEU A 228 -0.61 -0.68 -8.60
C LEU A 228 -2.11 -0.52 -8.86
N THR A 229 -2.90 -0.91 -7.88
CA THR A 229 -4.33 -0.59 -7.87
C THR A 229 -4.57 0.81 -7.29
N PRO A 230 -5.69 1.48 -7.59
CA PRO A 230 -6.03 2.77 -6.98
C PRO A 230 -5.98 2.75 -5.44
N VAL A 231 -6.49 1.67 -4.83
CA VAL A 231 -6.46 1.45 -3.38
C VAL A 231 -5.02 1.29 -2.88
N GLY A 232 -4.19 0.53 -3.61
CA GLY A 232 -2.77 0.33 -3.29
C GLY A 232 -1.99 1.64 -3.33
N VAL A 233 -2.16 2.45 -4.38
CA VAL A 233 -1.53 3.79 -4.49
C VAL A 233 -1.92 4.66 -3.30
N ARG A 234 -3.20 4.69 -2.94
CA ARG A 234 -3.67 5.50 -1.81
C ARG A 234 -3.09 5.05 -0.47
N LYS A 235 -2.96 3.73 -0.24
CA LYS A 235 -2.32 3.18 0.97
C LYS A 235 -0.84 3.56 1.05
N ILE A 236 -0.10 3.44 -0.04
CA ILE A 236 1.32 3.84 -0.15
C ILE A 236 1.48 5.32 0.16
N VAL A 237 0.65 6.16 -0.46
CA VAL A 237 0.66 7.61 -0.23
C VAL A 237 0.30 7.95 1.21
N ALA A 238 -0.68 7.28 1.81
CA ALA A 238 -1.04 7.49 3.21
C ALA A 238 0.10 7.15 4.17
N ASP A 239 0.83 6.05 3.92
CA ASP A 239 1.98 5.66 4.73
C ASP A 239 3.13 6.68 4.63
N GLY A 240 3.48 7.10 3.42
CA GLY A 240 4.52 8.11 3.22
C GLY A 240 4.16 9.47 3.83
N MET A 241 2.93 9.94 3.63
CA MET A 241 2.46 11.23 4.15
C MET A 241 2.37 11.24 5.68
N TRP A 242 1.86 10.18 6.29
CA TRP A 242 1.82 10.06 7.75
C TRP A 242 3.23 10.03 8.32
N THR A 243 4.13 9.23 7.76
CA THR A 243 5.53 9.12 8.21
C THR A 243 6.26 10.45 8.10
N ALA A 244 6.14 11.15 6.96
CA ALA A 244 6.74 12.46 6.76
C ALA A 244 6.20 13.50 7.74
N SER A 245 4.89 13.49 7.98
CA SER A 245 4.24 14.38 8.97
C SER A 245 4.80 14.18 10.37
N ARG A 246 4.95 12.93 10.80
CA ARG A 246 5.49 12.60 12.13
C ARG A 246 6.98 12.93 12.24
N ALA A 247 7.76 12.64 11.22
CA ALA A 247 9.18 12.97 11.17
C ALA A 247 9.39 14.50 11.18
N PHE A 248 8.58 15.26 10.45
CA PHE A 248 8.59 16.73 10.47
C PHE A 248 8.30 17.27 11.87
N ALA A 249 7.25 16.78 12.51
CA ALA A 249 6.86 17.21 13.86
C ALA A 249 7.96 16.94 14.92
N ARG A 250 8.81 15.91 14.69
CA ARG A 250 9.92 15.57 15.59
C ARG A 250 11.27 16.15 15.18
N GLY A 251 11.35 16.85 14.04
CA GLY A 251 12.62 17.32 13.49
C GLY A 251 13.56 16.19 13.01
N GLU A 252 13.02 15.04 12.63
CA GLU A 252 13.74 13.81 12.21
C GLU A 252 13.79 13.66 10.69
N LEU A 253 13.91 14.76 9.97
CA LEU A 253 14.05 14.73 8.52
C LEU A 253 15.54 14.83 8.13
N VAL A 254 15.96 13.94 7.24
CA VAL A 254 17.31 14.00 6.67
C VAL A 254 17.24 14.87 5.42
N ALA A 255 18.03 15.95 5.42
CA ALA A 255 18.14 16.81 4.24
C ALA A 255 18.49 15.94 3.00
N PRO A 256 17.88 16.23 1.81
CA PRO A 256 18.25 15.55 0.60
C PRO A 256 19.76 15.72 0.42
N ALA A 257 20.47 14.62 0.12
CA ALA A 257 21.88 14.69 -0.25
C ALA A 257 22.02 15.74 -1.35
N ALA A 258 22.85 16.75 -1.13
CA ALA A 258 23.11 17.75 -2.15
C ALA A 258 23.44 16.99 -3.45
N ALA A 259 22.65 17.22 -4.51
CA ALA A 259 22.88 16.59 -5.79
C ALA A 259 24.31 16.95 -6.18
N GLY A 260 25.22 16.00 -6.00
CA GLY A 260 26.62 16.17 -6.33
C GLY A 260 26.68 16.54 -7.80
N GLY A 261 26.99 17.81 -8.06
CA GLY A 261 27.19 18.30 -9.41
C GLY A 261 28.26 17.43 -10.06
N LYS A 262 27.88 16.75 -11.13
CA LYS A 262 28.79 16.17 -12.11
C LYS A 262 28.85 17.10 -13.29
#